data_53411b00347e2b4c1c396f168a41a862
#
_entry.id   53411b00347e2b4c1c396f168a41a862
#
_cell.length_a   1.000
_cell.length_b   1.000
_cell.length_c   1.000
_cell.angle_alpha   90.00
_cell.angle_beta   90.00
_cell.angle_gamma   90.00
#
_symmetry.space_group_name_H-M   'P 1'
#
loop_
_entity.id
_entity.type
_entity.pdbx_description
1 polymer ?
#
loop_
_entity_poly.entity_id
_entity_poly.type
_entity_poly.pdbx_seq_one_letter_code
_entity_poly.pdbx_strand_id
1 'polypeptide(L)'
;EDNVEATAIRTNLEAAEEAARQFRLRDIGGLIVIDFIDMASHRNRKEVENTLRNALSADKAHCDVGSISNFGLLEMTRERLRTAHMEAIHKQCASCGGTGLVKTDEITALSAYRDIYERALKGGMSTIRCALPVESLNYLINTKRDEIAGIEKEFKVAVKLAADTKLLPGKFEITAENINGEMLKEEERRKPSQKAGHKAERK
;
A
#
# COMPACT_ATOMS: atom_id res chain seq x y z
N GLU A 1 0.55 -37.99 -4.32
CA GLU A 1 -0.64 -37.05 -4.35
C GLU A 1 -1.44 -37.14 -3.05
N ASP A 2 -1.70 -38.33 -2.52
CA ASP A 2 -2.48 -38.50 -1.27
C ASP A 2 -1.85 -37.80 -0.04
N ASN A 3 -0.53 -37.72 0.03
CA ASN A 3 0.17 -37.10 1.15
C ASN A 3 0.07 -35.53 1.12
N VAL A 4 -0.01 -34.94 -0.05
CA VAL A 4 -0.16 -33.49 -0.23
C VAL A 4 -1.58 -33.05 0.16
N GLU A 5 -2.60 -33.76 -0.33
CA GLU A 5 -3.99 -33.51 0.02
C GLU A 5 -4.24 -33.68 1.53
N ALA A 6 -3.67 -34.76 2.13
CA ALA A 6 -3.77 -34.99 3.57
C ALA A 6 -3.10 -33.88 4.41
N THR A 7 -2.01 -33.32 3.91
CA THR A 7 -1.35 -32.19 4.56
C THR A 7 -2.18 -30.91 4.39
N ALA A 8 -2.71 -30.66 3.19
CA ALA A 8 -3.53 -29.49 2.90
C ALA A 8 -4.78 -29.45 3.79
N ILE A 9 -5.53 -30.56 3.90
CA ILE A 9 -6.72 -30.59 4.75
C ILE A 9 -6.39 -30.34 6.21
N ARG A 10 -5.35 -30.98 6.75
CA ARG A 10 -4.96 -30.79 8.15
C ARG A 10 -4.60 -29.33 8.43
N THR A 11 -3.79 -28.73 7.57
CA THR A 11 -3.41 -27.31 7.70
C THR A 11 -4.62 -26.38 7.60
N ASN A 12 -5.53 -26.66 6.67
CA ASN A 12 -6.74 -25.86 6.49
C ASN A 12 -7.71 -25.99 7.67
N LEU A 13 -7.83 -27.15 8.30
CA LEU A 13 -8.63 -27.35 9.50
C LEU A 13 -8.07 -26.53 10.67
N GLU A 14 -6.76 -26.62 10.93
CA GLU A 14 -6.07 -25.82 11.95
C GLU A 14 -6.21 -24.32 11.67
N ALA A 15 -6.07 -23.91 10.40
CA ALA A 15 -6.25 -22.51 9.98
C ALA A 15 -7.67 -22.00 10.21
N ALA A 16 -8.69 -22.83 9.93
CA ALA A 16 -10.10 -22.46 10.13
C ALA A 16 -10.43 -22.20 11.61
N GLU A 17 -9.95 -23.04 12.52
CA GLU A 17 -10.12 -22.84 13.96
C GLU A 17 -9.40 -21.60 14.45
N GLU A 18 -8.14 -21.40 14.03
CA GLU A 18 -7.33 -20.25 14.43
C GLU A 18 -7.87 -18.97 13.84
N ALA A 19 -8.34 -18.96 12.58
CA ALA A 19 -8.97 -17.78 11.98
C ALA A 19 -10.19 -17.33 12.78
N ALA A 20 -11.09 -18.24 13.15
CA ALA A 20 -12.24 -17.93 13.99
C ALA A 20 -11.83 -17.35 15.35
N ARG A 21 -10.76 -17.88 15.96
CA ARG A 21 -10.20 -17.34 17.20
C ARG A 21 -9.66 -15.93 17.01
N GLN A 22 -8.93 -15.67 15.93
CA GLN A 22 -8.34 -14.36 15.63
C GLN A 22 -9.41 -13.31 15.31
N PHE A 23 -10.50 -13.68 14.64
CA PHE A 23 -11.62 -12.76 14.40
C PHE A 23 -12.21 -12.21 15.70
N ARG A 24 -12.37 -13.08 16.71
CA ARG A 24 -12.83 -12.67 18.05
C ARG A 24 -11.81 -11.83 18.80
N LEU A 25 -10.53 -12.24 18.79
CA LEU A 25 -9.48 -11.55 19.55
C LEU A 25 -9.19 -10.15 19.01
N ARG A 26 -9.24 -9.98 17.71
CA ARG A 26 -8.92 -8.72 17.04
C ARG A 26 -10.16 -7.90 16.69
N ASP A 27 -11.35 -8.42 16.97
CA ASP A 27 -12.65 -7.85 16.58
C ASP A 27 -12.70 -7.50 15.07
N ILE A 28 -12.23 -8.45 14.24
CA ILE A 28 -12.24 -8.31 12.79
C ILE A 28 -13.68 -8.50 12.31
N GLY A 29 -14.23 -7.52 11.60
CA GLY A 29 -15.60 -7.58 11.08
C GLY A 29 -15.72 -6.94 9.70
N GLY A 30 -16.87 -7.16 9.07
CA GLY A 30 -17.16 -6.81 7.69
C GLY A 30 -17.00 -7.99 6.76
N LEU A 31 -16.70 -7.76 5.50
CA LEU A 31 -16.39 -8.80 4.52
C LEU A 31 -14.98 -9.35 4.76
N ILE A 32 -14.90 -10.67 4.88
CA ILE A 32 -13.65 -11.40 5.12
C ILE A 32 -13.53 -12.44 4.01
N VAL A 33 -12.32 -12.55 3.44
CA VAL A 33 -11.97 -13.57 2.47
C VAL A 33 -10.80 -14.36 3.02
N ILE A 34 -10.94 -15.69 3.02
CA ILE A 34 -9.90 -16.62 3.45
C ILE A 34 -9.43 -17.40 2.22
N ASP A 35 -8.13 -17.40 1.99
CA ASP A 35 -7.48 -18.18 0.95
C ASP A 35 -6.94 -19.46 1.58
N PHE A 36 -7.64 -20.58 1.35
CA PHE A 36 -7.25 -21.90 1.83
C PHE A 36 -6.35 -22.60 0.82
N ILE A 37 -5.50 -23.48 1.31
CA ILE A 37 -4.69 -24.33 0.43
C ILE A 37 -5.65 -25.15 -0.44
N ASP A 38 -5.35 -25.23 -1.74
CA ASP A 38 -6.18 -25.95 -2.70
C ASP A 38 -6.44 -27.41 -2.29
N MET A 39 -7.71 -27.81 -2.39
CA MET A 39 -8.19 -29.17 -2.10
C MET A 39 -8.99 -29.69 -3.29
N ALA A 40 -8.57 -30.80 -3.85
CA ALA A 40 -9.26 -31.44 -4.98
C ALA A 40 -10.62 -32.01 -4.53
N SER A 41 -10.68 -32.61 -3.34
CA SER A 41 -11.88 -33.25 -2.81
C SER A 41 -12.92 -32.26 -2.32
N HIS A 42 -14.12 -32.31 -2.89
CA HIS A 42 -15.27 -31.55 -2.38
C HIS A 42 -15.62 -31.90 -0.93
N ARG A 43 -15.39 -33.16 -0.52
CA ARG A 43 -15.62 -33.62 0.87
C ARG A 43 -14.69 -32.88 1.83
N ASN A 44 -13.41 -32.75 1.47
CA ASN A 44 -12.41 -32.05 2.29
C ASN A 44 -12.74 -30.56 2.43
N ARG A 45 -13.14 -29.91 1.33
CA ARG A 45 -13.62 -28.52 1.38
C ARG A 45 -14.80 -28.36 2.33
N LYS A 46 -15.77 -29.25 2.25
CA LYS A 46 -16.96 -29.25 3.13
C LYS A 46 -16.60 -29.44 4.61
N GLU A 47 -15.60 -30.24 4.91
CA GLU A 47 -15.10 -30.47 6.26
C GLU A 47 -14.47 -29.21 6.83
N VAL A 48 -13.64 -28.49 6.07
CA VAL A 48 -13.05 -27.19 6.47
C VAL A 48 -14.14 -26.14 6.67
N GLU A 49 -15.12 -26.03 5.77
CA GLU A 49 -16.28 -25.13 5.94
C GLU A 49 -17.02 -25.39 7.25
N ASN A 50 -17.31 -26.67 7.57
CA ASN A 50 -18.02 -27.03 8.78
C ASN A 50 -17.21 -26.75 10.03
N THR A 51 -15.89 -26.99 9.99
CA THR A 51 -14.97 -26.67 11.08
C THR A 51 -14.98 -25.16 11.37
N LEU A 52 -14.89 -24.33 10.33
CA LEU A 52 -14.98 -22.87 10.49
C LEU A 52 -16.32 -22.44 11.08
N ARG A 53 -17.46 -22.96 10.58
CA ARG A 53 -18.78 -22.66 11.11
C ARG A 53 -18.92 -23.06 12.58
N ASN A 54 -18.42 -24.25 12.93
CA ASN A 54 -18.42 -24.72 14.32
C ASN A 54 -17.57 -23.84 15.23
N ALA A 55 -16.38 -23.44 14.78
CA ALA A 55 -15.50 -22.56 15.54
C ALA A 55 -16.09 -21.13 15.72
N LEU A 56 -16.89 -20.67 14.76
CA LEU A 56 -17.60 -19.39 14.82
C LEU A 56 -18.88 -19.44 15.65
N SER A 57 -19.44 -20.63 15.95
CA SER A 57 -20.67 -20.75 16.74
C SER A 57 -20.57 -20.17 18.15
N ALA A 58 -19.36 -20.08 18.70
CA ALA A 58 -19.08 -19.46 19.99
C ALA A 58 -18.91 -17.91 19.91
N ASP A 59 -19.00 -17.32 18.71
CA ASP A 59 -18.89 -15.88 18.53
C ASP A 59 -20.20 -15.17 18.91
N LYS A 60 -20.08 -14.01 19.54
CA LYS A 60 -21.22 -13.15 19.83
C LYS A 60 -21.69 -12.35 18.61
N ALA A 61 -20.81 -12.14 17.64
CA ALA A 61 -21.11 -11.46 16.39
C ALA A 61 -21.82 -12.40 15.44
N HIS A 62 -22.82 -11.90 14.72
CA HIS A 62 -23.44 -12.66 13.66
C HIS A 62 -22.46 -12.88 12.51
N CYS A 63 -22.31 -14.14 12.07
CA CYS A 63 -21.43 -14.55 11.00
C CYS A 63 -22.24 -15.28 9.92
N ASP A 64 -22.08 -14.86 8.67
CA ASP A 64 -22.62 -15.57 7.52
C ASP A 64 -21.43 -16.11 6.70
N VAL A 65 -21.37 -17.45 6.56
CA VAL A 65 -20.21 -18.15 5.98
C VAL A 65 -20.62 -18.82 4.68
N GLY A 66 -19.99 -18.41 3.59
CA GLY A 66 -20.16 -18.99 2.27
C GLY A 66 -19.57 -20.39 2.13
N SER A 67 -19.38 -20.83 0.90
CA SER A 67 -18.72 -22.07 0.54
C SER A 67 -17.33 -21.79 -0.05
N ILE A 68 -16.41 -22.75 0.07
CA ILE A 68 -15.10 -22.67 -0.57
C ILE A 68 -15.27 -22.82 -2.09
N SER A 69 -14.82 -21.82 -2.83
CA SER A 69 -14.83 -21.82 -4.29
C SER A 69 -13.86 -22.86 -4.88
N ASN A 70 -13.92 -23.06 -6.19
CA ASN A 70 -12.96 -23.94 -6.89
C ASN A 70 -11.52 -23.40 -6.86
N PHE A 71 -11.33 -22.15 -6.45
CA PHE A 71 -10.04 -21.48 -6.31
C PHE A 71 -9.55 -21.42 -4.86
N GLY A 72 -10.13 -22.22 -3.94
CA GLY A 72 -9.73 -22.22 -2.53
C GLY A 72 -10.26 -21.06 -1.70
N LEU A 73 -10.96 -20.09 -2.30
CA LEU A 73 -11.43 -18.88 -1.60
C LEU A 73 -12.76 -19.15 -0.87
N LEU A 74 -12.81 -18.80 0.41
CA LEU A 74 -14.02 -18.74 1.21
C LEU A 74 -14.35 -17.29 1.52
N GLU A 75 -15.56 -16.88 1.19
CA GLU A 75 -16.10 -15.57 1.53
C GLU A 75 -17.04 -15.68 2.73
N MET A 76 -16.92 -14.75 3.66
CA MET A 76 -17.82 -14.65 4.80
C MET A 76 -18.04 -13.21 5.23
N THR A 77 -19.12 -12.96 5.94
CA THR A 77 -19.33 -11.70 6.64
C THR A 77 -19.39 -11.92 8.14
N ARG A 78 -18.84 -10.98 8.89
CA ARG A 78 -18.97 -10.94 10.35
C ARG A 78 -19.41 -9.55 10.77
N GLU A 79 -20.43 -9.48 11.58
CA GLU A 79 -20.95 -8.21 12.13
C GLU A 79 -19.86 -7.50 12.93
N ARG A 80 -19.73 -6.17 12.75
CA ARG A 80 -18.85 -5.33 13.57
C ARG A 80 -19.56 -4.95 14.85
N LEU A 81 -19.10 -5.46 15.97
CA LEU A 81 -19.66 -5.12 17.28
C LEU A 81 -19.10 -3.81 17.82
N ARG A 82 -17.86 -3.43 17.44
CA ARG A 82 -17.15 -2.23 17.88
C ARG A 82 -16.21 -1.72 16.78
N THR A 83 -15.63 -0.55 17.00
CA THR A 83 -14.47 -0.11 16.22
C THR A 83 -13.33 -1.10 16.42
N ALA A 84 -12.70 -1.55 15.33
CA ALA A 84 -11.62 -2.53 15.43
C ALA A 84 -10.54 -2.05 16.41
N HIS A 85 -10.18 -2.92 17.36
CA HIS A 85 -9.23 -2.58 18.42
C HIS A 85 -7.90 -2.05 17.86
N MET A 86 -7.45 -2.62 16.74
CA MET A 86 -6.25 -2.19 16.04
C MET A 86 -6.33 -0.75 15.52
N GLU A 87 -7.49 -0.30 15.06
CA GLU A 87 -7.70 1.08 14.59
C GLU A 87 -7.69 2.10 15.74
N ALA A 88 -8.12 1.67 16.92
CA ALA A 88 -8.16 2.53 18.09
C ALA A 88 -6.79 2.80 18.73
N ILE A 89 -5.86 1.84 18.64
CA ILE A 89 -4.55 1.91 19.31
C ILE A 89 -3.37 2.11 18.36
N HIS A 90 -3.56 2.02 17.05
CA HIS A 90 -2.51 2.19 16.05
C HIS A 90 -2.79 3.38 15.14
N LYS A 91 -1.73 4.02 14.70
CA LYS A 91 -1.77 5.02 13.64
C LYS A 91 -1.05 4.49 12.39
N GLN A 92 -1.47 4.98 11.25
CA GLN A 92 -0.83 4.64 10.00
C GLN A 92 0.65 5.02 10.02
N CYS A 93 1.53 4.14 9.55
CA CYS A 93 2.96 4.40 9.49
C CYS A 93 3.25 5.58 8.54
N ALA A 94 3.92 6.63 9.04
CA ALA A 94 4.22 7.82 8.24
C ALA A 94 5.17 7.54 7.07
N SER A 95 6.07 6.54 7.20
CA SER A 95 7.03 6.19 6.15
C SER A 95 6.35 5.50 4.97
N CYS A 96 5.57 4.44 5.22
CA CYS A 96 4.99 3.62 4.15
C CYS A 96 3.51 3.91 3.89
N GLY A 97 2.84 4.73 4.70
CA GLY A 97 1.42 5.00 4.54
C GLY A 97 0.53 3.75 4.67
N GLY A 98 0.99 2.72 5.38
CA GLY A 98 0.26 1.47 5.59
C GLY A 98 0.59 0.35 4.59
N THR A 99 1.44 0.60 3.58
CA THR A 99 1.78 -0.42 2.56
C THR A 99 2.80 -1.46 3.02
N GLY A 100 3.51 -1.21 4.13
CA GLY A 100 4.60 -2.06 4.62
C GLY A 100 5.92 -1.90 3.85
N LEU A 101 5.92 -1.18 2.73
CA LEU A 101 7.08 -1.01 1.85
C LEU A 101 7.37 0.48 1.64
N VAL A 102 8.64 0.83 1.50
CA VAL A 102 9.10 2.17 1.10
C VAL A 102 9.97 2.06 -0.16
N LYS A 103 10.04 3.13 -0.93
CA LYS A 103 10.91 3.19 -2.11
C LYS A 103 12.37 3.09 -1.68
N THR A 104 13.20 2.42 -2.47
CA THR A 104 14.65 2.41 -2.28
C THR A 104 15.23 3.81 -2.54
N ASP A 105 16.44 4.05 -2.07
CA ASP A 105 17.15 5.33 -2.27
C ASP A 105 17.37 5.62 -3.74
N GLU A 106 17.71 4.62 -4.54
CA GLU A 106 17.84 4.73 -6.00
C GLU A 106 16.54 5.20 -6.66
N ILE A 107 15.41 4.53 -6.35
CA ILE A 107 14.10 4.89 -6.93
C ILE A 107 13.65 6.26 -6.44
N THR A 108 13.97 6.62 -5.21
CA THR A 108 13.69 7.95 -4.65
C THR A 108 14.47 9.03 -5.39
N ALA A 109 15.76 8.82 -5.60
CA ALA A 109 16.64 9.71 -6.35
C ALA A 109 16.18 9.88 -7.80
N LEU A 110 15.86 8.78 -8.49
CA LEU A 110 15.35 8.81 -9.87
C LEU A 110 13.96 9.49 -9.96
N SER A 111 13.12 9.33 -8.95
CA SER A 111 11.83 10.05 -8.89
C SER A 111 12.06 11.56 -8.74
N ALA A 112 12.98 11.96 -7.86
CA ALA A 112 13.34 13.37 -7.69
C ALA A 112 13.96 13.98 -8.97
N TYR A 113 14.83 13.24 -9.65
CA TYR A 113 15.40 13.66 -10.94
C TYR A 113 14.30 13.93 -11.99
N ARG A 114 13.34 13.03 -12.13
CA ARG A 114 12.21 13.21 -13.06
C ARG A 114 11.36 14.43 -12.71
N ASP A 115 11.07 14.62 -11.44
CA ASP A 115 10.32 15.81 -10.98
C ASP A 115 11.09 17.12 -11.26
N ILE A 116 12.43 17.13 -11.08
CA ILE A 116 13.28 18.27 -11.44
C ILE A 116 13.19 18.56 -12.93
N TYR A 117 13.35 17.52 -13.76
CA TYR A 117 13.26 17.66 -15.22
C TYR A 117 11.89 18.17 -15.68
N GLU A 118 10.79 17.58 -15.17
CA GLU A 118 9.43 18.02 -15.49
C GLU A 118 9.17 19.49 -15.12
N ARG A 119 9.71 19.94 -13.98
CA ARG A 119 9.61 21.33 -13.57
C ARG A 119 10.43 22.23 -14.49
N ALA A 120 11.66 21.87 -14.79
CA ALA A 120 12.50 22.63 -15.71
C ALA A 120 11.84 22.78 -17.10
N LEU A 121 11.21 21.70 -17.60
CA LEU A 121 10.49 21.71 -18.87
C LEU A 121 9.30 22.69 -18.92
N LYS A 122 8.59 22.87 -17.78
CA LYS A 122 7.47 23.83 -17.69
C LYS A 122 7.95 25.28 -17.84
N GLY A 123 9.21 25.57 -17.57
CA GLY A 123 9.80 26.89 -17.67
C GLY A 123 9.32 27.89 -16.62
N GLY A 124 9.80 29.14 -16.74
CA GLY A 124 9.41 30.23 -15.83
C GLY A 124 10.05 30.21 -14.44
N MET A 125 11.02 29.30 -14.22
CA MET A 125 11.74 29.14 -12.95
C MET A 125 13.17 29.56 -13.11
N SER A 126 13.74 30.19 -12.08
CA SER A 126 15.17 30.51 -12.00
C SER A 126 15.93 29.50 -11.16
N THR A 127 15.27 28.95 -10.13
CA THR A 127 15.90 28.00 -9.23
C THR A 127 14.94 26.88 -8.87
N ILE A 128 15.40 25.64 -8.93
CA ILE A 128 14.73 24.44 -8.41
C ILE A 128 15.53 23.94 -7.21
N ARG A 129 14.89 23.84 -6.05
CA ARG A 129 15.50 23.28 -4.84
C ARG A 129 14.91 21.90 -4.58
N CYS A 130 15.76 20.90 -4.39
CA CYS A 130 15.31 19.54 -4.04
C CYS A 130 16.03 19.09 -2.77
N ALA A 131 15.25 18.75 -1.75
CA ALA A 131 15.73 18.14 -0.52
C ALA A 131 15.45 16.63 -0.56
N LEU A 132 16.47 15.83 -0.24
CA LEU A 132 16.44 14.37 -0.23
C LEU A 132 17.06 13.80 1.04
N PRO A 133 16.72 12.55 1.42
CA PRO A 133 17.49 11.78 2.38
C PRO A 133 18.95 11.68 1.91
N VAL A 134 19.89 11.59 2.85
CA VAL A 134 21.34 11.61 2.57
C VAL A 134 21.76 10.56 1.52
N GLU A 135 21.29 9.33 1.68
CA GLU A 135 21.65 8.22 0.79
C GLU A 135 21.07 8.41 -0.63
N SER A 136 19.81 8.87 -0.71
CA SER A 136 19.19 9.18 -2.01
C SER A 136 19.90 10.34 -2.72
N LEU A 137 20.35 11.35 -1.96
CA LEU A 137 21.13 12.46 -2.51
C LEU A 137 22.50 11.99 -3.02
N ASN A 138 23.21 11.18 -2.23
CA ASN A 138 24.50 10.62 -2.62
C ASN A 138 24.38 9.82 -3.93
N TYR A 139 23.35 8.98 -4.04
CA TYR A 139 23.08 8.25 -5.28
C TYR A 139 22.84 9.21 -6.45
N LEU A 140 21.98 10.22 -6.27
CA LEU A 140 21.65 11.18 -7.32
C LEU A 140 22.87 11.94 -7.85
N ILE A 141 23.69 12.47 -6.95
CA ILE A 141 24.89 13.24 -7.32
C ILE A 141 25.93 12.36 -8.03
N ASN A 142 26.11 11.12 -7.59
CA ASN A 142 27.13 10.25 -8.17
C ASN A 142 26.71 9.64 -9.51
N THR A 143 25.40 9.45 -9.74
CA THR A 143 24.92 8.77 -10.95
C THR A 143 24.30 9.69 -12.00
N LYS A 144 23.80 10.88 -11.60
CA LYS A 144 23.05 11.79 -12.47
C LYS A 144 23.62 13.22 -12.54
N ARG A 145 24.90 13.37 -12.20
CA ARG A 145 25.56 14.68 -12.17
C ARG A 145 25.54 15.40 -13.52
N ASP A 146 25.93 14.67 -14.57
CA ASP A 146 26.06 15.26 -15.91
C ASP A 146 24.67 15.60 -16.51
N GLU A 147 23.69 14.76 -16.25
CA GLU A 147 22.30 15.00 -16.69
C GLU A 147 21.70 16.21 -15.96
N ILE A 148 21.97 16.40 -14.67
CA ILE A 148 21.52 17.59 -13.93
C ILE A 148 22.18 18.84 -14.49
N ALA A 149 23.50 18.80 -14.75
CA ALA A 149 24.20 19.90 -15.40
C ALA A 149 23.66 20.19 -16.82
N GLY A 150 23.20 19.16 -17.52
CA GLY A 150 22.49 19.28 -18.79
C GLY A 150 21.18 20.06 -18.66
N ILE A 151 20.36 19.73 -17.66
CA ILE A 151 19.11 20.45 -17.34
C ILE A 151 19.38 21.93 -17.07
N GLU A 152 20.39 22.24 -16.25
CA GLU A 152 20.75 23.60 -15.91
C GLU A 152 21.11 24.45 -17.14
N LYS A 153 21.87 23.86 -18.09
CA LYS A 153 22.29 24.53 -19.32
C LYS A 153 21.13 24.68 -20.30
N GLU A 154 20.35 23.62 -20.51
CA GLU A 154 19.25 23.60 -21.49
C GLU A 154 18.13 24.54 -21.10
N PHE A 155 17.68 24.48 -19.84
CA PHE A 155 16.53 25.24 -19.35
C PHE A 155 16.92 26.57 -18.65
N LYS A 156 18.22 26.87 -18.53
CA LYS A 156 18.75 28.06 -17.84
C LYS A 156 18.20 28.21 -16.43
N VAL A 157 18.10 27.12 -15.69
CA VAL A 157 17.63 27.01 -14.31
C VAL A 157 18.76 26.52 -13.41
N ALA A 158 18.86 27.04 -12.19
CA ALA A 158 19.79 26.52 -11.20
C ALA A 158 19.14 25.40 -10.38
N VAL A 159 19.79 24.22 -10.30
CA VAL A 159 19.31 23.10 -9.49
C VAL A 159 20.11 23.03 -8.20
N LYS A 160 19.45 23.26 -7.07
CA LYS A 160 20.06 23.18 -5.73
C LYS A 160 19.60 21.92 -5.02
N LEU A 161 20.53 21.02 -4.78
CA LEU A 161 20.31 19.76 -4.07
C LEU A 161 20.77 19.91 -2.62
N ALA A 162 19.96 19.44 -1.68
CA ALA A 162 20.27 19.47 -0.26
C ALA A 162 19.92 18.14 0.42
N ALA A 163 20.75 17.71 1.38
CA ALA A 163 20.40 16.61 2.26
C ALA A 163 19.48 17.12 3.37
N ASP A 164 18.42 16.37 3.65
CA ASP A 164 17.58 16.60 4.81
C ASP A 164 17.38 15.29 5.60
N THR A 165 17.96 15.26 6.79
CA THR A 165 17.90 14.10 7.72
C THR A 165 16.53 13.91 8.37
N LYS A 166 15.60 14.87 8.24
CA LYS A 166 14.23 14.79 8.74
C LYS A 166 13.30 14.11 7.77
N LEU A 167 13.68 14.01 6.50
CA LEU A 167 12.89 13.35 5.49
C LEU A 167 12.86 11.83 5.74
N LEU A 168 11.67 11.27 5.63
CA LEU A 168 11.48 9.83 5.74
C LEU A 168 11.99 9.12 4.48
N PRO A 169 12.48 7.87 4.59
CA PRO A 169 12.87 7.06 3.45
C PRO A 169 11.79 7.04 2.36
N GLY A 170 12.19 7.19 1.11
CA GLY A 170 11.26 7.21 -0.03
C GLY A 170 10.51 8.53 -0.25
N LYS A 171 10.81 9.56 0.55
CA LYS A 171 10.24 10.92 0.42
C LYS A 171 11.30 11.91 -0.03
N PHE A 172 10.88 12.95 -0.74
CA PHE A 172 11.69 14.12 -1.08
C PHE A 172 10.78 15.33 -1.22
N GLU A 173 11.37 16.52 -1.12
CA GLU A 173 10.66 17.79 -1.27
C GLU A 173 11.29 18.60 -2.40
N ILE A 174 10.46 19.16 -3.28
CA ILE A 174 10.92 20.05 -4.35
C ILE A 174 10.15 21.37 -4.27
N THR A 175 10.91 22.45 -4.28
CA THR A 175 10.37 23.81 -4.39
C THR A 175 10.99 24.50 -5.59
N ALA A 176 10.27 25.44 -6.19
CA ALA A 176 10.76 26.22 -7.32
C ALA A 176 10.54 27.71 -7.05
N GLU A 177 11.49 28.53 -7.47
CA GLU A 177 11.45 29.98 -7.35
C GLU A 177 11.43 30.59 -8.77
N ASN A 178 10.61 31.62 -8.98
CA ASN A 178 10.63 32.37 -10.21
C ASN A 178 11.83 33.37 -10.26
N ILE A 179 11.98 34.10 -11.36
CA ILE A 179 13.06 35.11 -11.56
C ILE A 179 12.98 36.23 -10.50
N ASN A 180 11.82 36.47 -9.92
CA ASN A 180 11.60 37.49 -8.89
C ASN A 180 11.85 36.98 -7.46
N GLY A 181 12.27 35.72 -7.30
CA GLY A 181 12.51 35.10 -5.98
C GLY A 181 11.23 34.66 -5.24
N GLU A 182 10.09 34.66 -5.89
CA GLU A 182 8.84 34.20 -5.30
C GLU A 182 8.72 32.69 -5.44
N MET A 183 8.36 32.01 -4.33
CA MET A 183 8.09 30.58 -4.32
C MET A 183 6.88 30.27 -5.18
N LEU A 184 7.06 29.49 -6.21
CA LEU A 184 5.95 28.96 -7.00
C LEU A 184 5.21 27.90 -6.18
N LYS A 185 3.93 28.19 -5.83
CA LYS A 185 3.08 27.23 -5.13
C LYS A 185 2.89 25.99 -5.99
N GLU A 186 3.06 24.83 -5.38
CA GLU A 186 2.64 23.56 -6.02
C GLU A 186 1.14 23.67 -6.37
N GLU A 187 0.81 23.52 -7.65
CA GLU A 187 -0.52 23.05 -8.00
C GLU A 187 -0.67 21.66 -7.33
N GLU A 188 -1.65 21.54 -6.44
CA GLU A 188 -1.94 20.31 -5.70
C GLU A 188 -1.89 19.13 -6.66
N ARG A 189 -0.96 18.19 -6.42
CA ARG A 189 -0.94 16.91 -7.12
C ARG A 189 -2.35 16.35 -7.07
N ARG A 190 -3.04 16.30 -8.20
CA ARG A 190 -4.33 15.62 -8.31
C ARG A 190 -4.16 14.23 -7.72
N LYS A 191 -4.75 14.00 -6.54
CA LYS A 191 -4.95 12.66 -6.00
C LYS A 191 -5.62 11.87 -7.12
N PRO A 192 -5.17 10.64 -7.43
CA PRO A 192 -5.86 9.80 -8.41
C PRO A 192 -7.32 9.73 -7.97
N SER A 193 -8.23 10.16 -8.86
CA SER A 193 -9.65 10.24 -8.59
C SER A 193 -10.17 8.84 -8.28
N GLN A 194 -10.47 8.56 -7.02
CA GLN A 194 -11.41 7.53 -6.65
C GLN A 194 -12.81 7.98 -7.12
N LYS A 195 -13.09 7.82 -8.41
CA LYS A 195 -14.45 7.90 -8.97
C LYS A 195 -14.62 6.85 -10.03
N ALA A 196 -15.02 5.67 -9.61
CA ALA A 196 -15.87 4.77 -10.39
C ALA A 196 -16.80 4.06 -9.42
N GLY A 197 -17.66 4.82 -8.73
CA GLY A 197 -18.85 4.28 -8.11
C GLY A 197 -19.85 3.95 -9.21
N HIS A 198 -20.10 2.69 -9.40
CA HIS A 198 -21.18 2.14 -10.19
C HIS A 198 -22.53 2.77 -9.79
N LYS A 199 -23.09 3.59 -10.65
CA LYS A 199 -24.55 3.81 -10.68
C LYS A 199 -25.12 2.61 -11.44
N ALA A 200 -25.64 1.64 -10.70
CA ALA A 200 -26.57 0.68 -11.25
C ALA A 200 -27.93 1.40 -11.41
N GLU A 201 -28.31 1.74 -12.62
CA GLU A 201 -29.68 2.12 -12.97
C GLU A 201 -30.58 0.89 -12.85
N ARG A 202 -31.55 1.01 -11.94
CA ARG A 202 -32.72 0.12 -11.94
C ARG A 202 -33.62 0.51 -13.13
N LYS A 203 -33.90 -0.44 -13.97
CA LYS A 203 -35.15 -0.58 -14.69
C LYS A 203 -35.65 -2.00 -14.55
#